data_d224dcd7c0c79ce0c08cc48fdbc6125e
#
_entry.id   d224dcd7c0c79ce0c08cc48fdbc6125e
#
_cell.length_a   1.000
_cell.length_b   1.000
_cell.length_c   1.000
_cell.angle_alpha   90.00
_cell.angle_beta   90.00
_cell.angle_gamma   90.00
#
_symmetry.space_group_name_H-M   'P 1'
#
loop_
_entity.id
_entity.type
_entity.pdbx_description
1 polymer ?
#
loop_
_entity_poly.entity_id
_entity_poly.type
_entity_poly.pdbx_seq_one_letter_code
_entity_poly.pdbx_strand_id
1 'polypeptide(L)'
;MSSLSRRNLIKTAGVGAIATMGAGISSTAGAASKESSHHFDVIAIGAGPAGLVCAIRAHDAGAKVCVIEKRDRPDGNSIYALGTVCAWGTKWQKACGIQDSRDAFYNDMMKVSAGRADPDLTAAYTDNISACTDWLQDEIGVQFGKITMTPWPRLGRGHRTVAPGLTGGAGLVQKLLAAVKKRNIPIFYEHKAVQLITGKRAEVLGVKTLTDDGYVDFYAKGGVLIATGGFSANPEMTDKYIGGWASRLAIRGS
;
A
#
# COMPACT_ATOMS: atom_id res chain seq x y z
N MET A 1 -39.67 1.92 14.05
CA MET A 1 -38.55 2.14 14.99
C MET A 1 -37.55 3.04 14.27
N SER A 2 -37.55 4.33 14.60
CA SER A 2 -36.80 5.38 13.90
C SER A 2 -35.35 5.44 14.39
N SER A 3 -34.42 5.43 13.45
CA SER A 3 -33.00 5.60 13.71
C SER A 3 -32.71 7.05 14.11
N LEU A 4 -32.20 7.24 15.31
CA LEU A 4 -31.71 8.54 15.80
C LEU A 4 -30.38 8.89 15.09
N SER A 5 -30.43 9.92 14.27
CA SER A 5 -29.27 10.48 13.58
C SER A 5 -28.39 11.26 14.56
N ARG A 6 -27.06 11.06 14.48
CA ARG A 6 -26.02 11.76 15.28
C ARG A 6 -26.02 13.30 15.19
N ARG A 7 -26.88 13.89 14.36
CA ARG A 7 -27.02 15.36 14.19
C ARG A 7 -27.89 16.06 15.25
N ASN A 8 -28.63 15.33 16.08
CA ASN A 8 -29.58 15.93 17.02
C ASN A 8 -29.06 16.10 18.46
N LEU A 9 -27.79 15.77 18.75
CA LEU A 9 -27.25 15.87 20.11
C LEU A 9 -26.59 17.21 20.45
N ILE A 10 -26.56 18.19 19.53
CA ILE A 10 -25.85 19.47 19.73
C ILE A 10 -26.77 20.66 19.97
N LYS A 11 -28.11 20.47 20.10
CA LYS A 11 -29.04 21.59 20.19
C LYS A 11 -29.74 21.81 21.53
N THR A 12 -29.32 21.19 22.61
CA THR A 12 -29.95 21.44 23.94
C THR A 12 -28.89 21.62 25.03
N ALA A 13 -28.21 22.76 25.05
CA ALA A 13 -27.62 23.35 26.26
C ALA A 13 -27.37 24.83 26.00
N GLY A 14 -28.39 25.60 26.19
CA GLY A 14 -28.37 27.06 26.22
C GLY A 14 -28.98 27.57 27.49
N VAL A 15 -28.28 28.47 28.15
CA VAL A 15 -28.71 29.52 29.09
C VAL A 15 -29.03 29.12 30.54
N GLY A 16 -28.21 29.61 31.44
CA GLY A 16 -28.61 29.89 32.80
C GLY A 16 -27.51 29.95 33.86
N ALA A 17 -27.24 31.19 34.28
CA ALA A 17 -26.78 31.62 35.60
C ALA A 17 -25.27 31.80 35.84
N ILE A 18 -24.89 33.05 35.85
CA ILE A 18 -23.71 33.63 36.48
C ILE A 18 -23.87 33.56 38.00
N ALA A 19 -22.93 32.95 38.69
CA ALA A 19 -22.67 33.20 40.11
C ALA A 19 -21.14 33.13 40.34
N THR A 20 -20.59 34.28 40.71
CA THR A 20 -19.25 34.51 41.19
C THR A 20 -19.02 33.80 42.52
N MET A 21 -17.89 33.14 42.71
CA MET A 21 -16.99 33.23 43.88
C MET A 21 -15.82 32.29 43.81
N GLY A 22 -14.61 32.83 43.87
CA GLY A 22 -13.56 32.39 44.77
C GLY A 22 -12.67 31.23 44.32
N ALA A 23 -11.47 31.61 43.87
CA ALA A 23 -10.18 31.01 44.12
C ALA A 23 -10.09 29.45 44.27
N GLY A 24 -9.51 28.87 43.25
CA GLY A 24 -8.99 27.51 43.27
C GLY A 24 -8.45 27.20 41.91
N ILE A 25 -7.19 27.61 41.60
CA ILE A 25 -6.49 27.15 40.39
C ILE A 25 -6.14 25.67 40.64
N SER A 26 -7.10 24.81 40.37
CA SER A 26 -6.84 23.39 40.21
C SER A 26 -6.32 23.23 38.77
N SER A 27 -5.02 23.13 38.63
CA SER A 27 -4.38 22.69 37.40
C SER A 27 -4.91 21.29 37.10
N THR A 28 -5.96 21.20 36.28
CA THR A 28 -6.26 19.95 35.57
C THR A 28 -5.06 19.70 34.67
N ALA A 29 -4.09 18.95 35.21
CA ALA A 29 -3.11 18.29 34.36
C ALA A 29 -3.91 17.54 33.31
N GLY A 30 -3.89 18.06 32.09
CA GLY A 30 -4.43 17.35 30.93
C GLY A 30 -3.80 15.96 30.96
N ALA A 31 -4.63 14.93 30.98
CA ALA A 31 -4.15 13.58 30.82
C ALA A 31 -3.35 13.58 29.51
N ALA A 32 -2.05 13.56 29.62
CA ALA A 32 -1.17 13.32 28.48
C ALA A 32 -1.61 11.96 27.95
N SER A 33 -2.26 11.96 26.78
CA SER A 33 -2.52 10.75 26.05
C SER A 33 -1.20 10.01 25.99
N LYS A 34 -1.13 8.80 26.57
CA LYS A 34 0.04 7.96 26.50
C LYS A 34 0.34 7.77 25.02
N GLU A 35 1.33 8.47 24.47
CA GLU A 35 1.79 8.25 23.11
C GLU A 35 2.14 6.75 23.02
N SER A 36 1.30 5.99 22.36
CA SER A 36 1.57 4.58 22.13
C SER A 36 2.65 4.47 21.06
N SER A 37 3.74 3.79 21.37
CA SER A 37 4.80 3.56 20.39
C SER A 37 5.00 2.08 20.13
N HIS A 38 5.23 1.74 18.86
CA HIS A 38 5.50 0.39 18.41
C HIS A 38 6.91 0.30 17.81
N HIS A 39 7.57 -0.85 18.00
CA HIS A 39 8.94 -1.06 17.53
C HIS A 39 9.04 -2.33 16.68
N PHE A 40 9.59 -2.16 15.48
CA PHE A 40 9.79 -3.19 14.47
C PHE A 40 11.20 -3.10 13.88
N ASP A 41 11.59 -4.07 13.07
CA ASP A 41 12.79 -3.98 12.24
C ASP A 41 12.47 -3.28 10.93
N VAL A 42 11.32 -3.62 10.32
CA VAL A 42 10.85 -3.04 9.04
C VAL A 42 9.38 -2.63 9.17
N ILE A 43 9.04 -1.49 8.61
CA ILE A 43 7.68 -1.00 8.50
C ILE A 43 7.34 -0.84 7.01
N ALA A 44 6.22 -1.42 6.56
CA ALA A 44 5.67 -1.16 5.24
C ALA A 44 4.43 -0.26 5.34
N ILE A 45 4.45 0.91 4.69
CA ILE A 45 3.33 1.84 4.67
C ILE A 45 2.48 1.56 3.42
N GLY A 46 1.28 1.03 3.62
CA GLY A 46 0.32 0.64 2.59
C GLY A 46 0.18 -0.87 2.46
N ALA A 47 -1.05 -1.39 2.55
CA ALA A 47 -1.39 -2.80 2.40
C ALA A 47 -1.69 -3.18 0.93
N GLY A 48 -1.08 -2.48 -0.03
CA GLY A 48 -1.03 -2.88 -1.43
C GLY A 48 -0.02 -4.02 -1.68
N PRO A 49 0.05 -4.59 -2.90
CA PRO A 49 0.96 -5.70 -3.20
C PRO A 49 2.42 -5.43 -2.83
N ALA A 50 2.92 -4.22 -3.09
CA ALA A 50 4.31 -3.86 -2.76
C ALA A 50 4.58 -3.94 -1.25
N GLY A 51 3.69 -3.38 -0.41
CA GLY A 51 3.83 -3.42 1.04
C GLY A 51 3.68 -4.84 1.60
N LEU A 52 2.70 -5.61 1.09
CA LEU A 52 2.49 -6.99 1.52
C LEU A 52 3.66 -7.90 1.13
N VAL A 53 4.20 -7.77 -0.09
CA VAL A 53 5.38 -8.53 -0.55
C VAL A 53 6.61 -8.18 0.29
N CYS A 54 6.85 -6.88 0.55
CA CYS A 54 7.94 -6.45 1.42
C CYS A 54 7.80 -7.06 2.82
N ALA A 55 6.62 -7.00 3.41
CA ALA A 55 6.38 -7.55 4.75
C ALA A 55 6.64 -9.06 4.80
N ILE A 56 6.16 -9.81 3.80
CA ILE A 56 6.40 -11.25 3.71
C ILE A 56 7.89 -11.53 3.58
N ARG A 57 8.59 -10.86 2.66
CA ARG A 57 10.01 -11.09 2.40
C ARG A 57 10.90 -10.70 3.59
N ALA A 58 10.58 -9.56 4.25
CA ALA A 58 11.29 -9.14 5.46
C ALA A 58 11.09 -10.15 6.61
N HIS A 59 9.85 -10.60 6.82
CA HIS A 59 9.55 -11.64 7.82
C HIS A 59 10.30 -12.93 7.54
N ASP A 60 10.29 -13.42 6.31
CA ASP A 60 10.95 -14.67 5.91
C ASP A 60 12.48 -14.57 6.02
N ALA A 61 13.03 -13.35 6.00
CA ALA A 61 14.44 -13.05 6.32
C ALA A 61 14.70 -12.88 7.82
N GLY A 62 13.72 -13.13 8.70
CA GLY A 62 13.87 -13.07 10.15
C GLY A 62 13.61 -11.70 10.78
N ALA A 63 13.14 -10.71 10.04
CA ALA A 63 12.84 -9.39 10.58
C ALA A 63 11.46 -9.36 11.29
N LYS A 64 11.36 -8.61 12.39
CA LYS A 64 10.09 -8.22 12.99
C LYS A 64 9.48 -7.09 12.15
N VAL A 65 8.36 -7.36 11.49
CA VAL A 65 7.77 -6.45 10.51
C VAL A 65 6.30 -6.15 10.82
N CYS A 66 5.84 -4.96 10.42
CA CYS A 66 4.41 -4.63 10.36
C CYS A 66 4.06 -3.93 9.05
N VAL A 67 2.75 -3.93 8.77
CA VAL A 67 2.14 -3.14 7.69
C VAL A 67 1.24 -2.08 8.33
N ILE A 68 1.26 -0.87 7.80
CA ILE A 68 0.40 0.24 8.21
C ILE A 68 -0.53 0.57 7.03
N GLU A 69 -1.83 0.59 7.27
CA GLU A 69 -2.83 0.89 6.25
C GLU A 69 -3.80 1.97 6.76
N LYS A 70 -4.06 2.99 5.94
CA LYS A 70 -4.92 4.11 6.32
C LYS A 70 -6.42 3.76 6.37
N ARG A 71 -6.83 2.72 5.65
CA ARG A 71 -8.22 2.25 5.57
C ARG A 71 -8.47 1.09 6.52
N ASP A 72 -9.73 0.73 6.67
CA ASP A 72 -10.20 -0.44 7.42
C ASP A 72 -9.89 -1.79 6.70
N ARG A 73 -9.40 -1.71 5.46
CA ARG A 73 -9.06 -2.86 4.59
C ARG A 73 -8.07 -2.46 3.51
N PRO A 74 -7.40 -3.42 2.86
CA PRO A 74 -6.60 -3.15 1.68
C PRO A 74 -7.55 -2.81 0.51
N ASP A 75 -7.59 -1.55 0.15
CA ASP A 75 -8.48 -0.97 -0.86
C ASP A 75 -7.75 0.07 -1.69
N GLY A 76 -6.78 -0.37 -2.45
CA GLY A 76 -5.98 0.45 -3.36
C GLY A 76 -6.25 0.10 -4.82
N ASN A 77 -5.52 0.76 -5.73
CA ASN A 77 -5.65 0.54 -7.18
C ASN A 77 -5.53 -0.92 -7.61
N SER A 78 -4.76 -1.70 -6.86
CA SER A 78 -4.47 -3.10 -7.22
C SER A 78 -5.70 -3.99 -7.22
N ILE A 79 -6.69 -3.78 -6.35
CA ILE A 79 -7.91 -4.61 -6.31
C ILE A 79 -8.81 -4.40 -7.53
N TYR A 80 -8.68 -3.27 -8.21
CA TYR A 80 -9.44 -2.96 -9.44
C TYR A 80 -8.70 -3.39 -10.71
N ALA A 81 -7.42 -3.77 -10.60
CA ALA A 81 -6.61 -4.17 -11.73
C ALA A 81 -6.99 -5.56 -12.25
N LEU A 82 -6.67 -5.82 -13.52
CA LEU A 82 -6.85 -7.14 -14.13
C LEU A 82 -5.94 -8.22 -13.52
N GLY A 83 -4.93 -7.80 -12.73
CA GLY A 83 -4.01 -8.71 -12.06
C GLY A 83 -3.04 -9.41 -13.02
N THR A 84 -2.62 -8.71 -14.07
CA THR A 84 -1.63 -9.23 -15.01
C THR A 84 -0.23 -8.83 -14.55
N VAL A 85 0.62 -9.82 -14.30
CA VAL A 85 2.04 -9.64 -14.02
C VAL A 85 2.80 -9.88 -15.33
N CYS A 86 3.52 -8.87 -15.82
CA CYS A 86 4.33 -9.00 -17.03
C CYS A 86 5.74 -9.47 -16.66
N ALA A 87 6.12 -10.67 -17.12
CA ALA A 87 7.41 -11.29 -16.81
C ALA A 87 7.98 -12.02 -18.02
N TRP A 88 9.29 -12.18 -18.04
CA TRP A 88 10.04 -12.91 -19.05
C TRP A 88 10.64 -14.21 -18.46
N GLY A 89 10.96 -15.19 -19.28
CA GLY A 89 11.73 -16.36 -18.90
C GLY A 89 11.11 -17.27 -17.85
N THR A 90 9.82 -17.09 -17.54
CA THR A 90 9.09 -17.88 -16.54
C THR A 90 8.90 -19.33 -17.00
N LYS A 91 8.66 -20.23 -16.05
CA LYS A 91 8.30 -21.62 -16.36
C LYS A 91 7.05 -21.72 -17.25
N TRP A 92 6.11 -20.79 -17.14
CA TRP A 92 4.93 -20.72 -17.98
C TRP A 92 5.25 -20.37 -19.44
N GLN A 93 6.12 -19.38 -19.67
CA GLN A 93 6.56 -19.06 -21.02
C GLN A 93 7.28 -20.25 -21.65
N LYS A 94 8.19 -20.90 -20.92
CA LYS A 94 8.91 -22.09 -21.38
C LYS A 94 7.95 -23.21 -21.76
N ALA A 95 6.94 -23.48 -20.94
CA ALA A 95 5.91 -24.48 -21.23
C ALA A 95 5.07 -24.17 -22.49
N CYS A 96 4.94 -22.86 -22.83
CA CYS A 96 4.26 -22.40 -24.05
C CYS A 96 5.20 -22.24 -25.26
N GLY A 97 6.48 -22.60 -25.15
CA GLY A 97 7.46 -22.42 -26.22
C GLY A 97 7.81 -20.96 -26.53
N ILE A 98 7.53 -20.03 -25.60
CA ILE A 98 7.80 -18.60 -25.78
C ILE A 98 9.25 -18.34 -25.42
N GLN A 99 10.01 -17.85 -26.41
CA GLN A 99 11.39 -17.40 -26.22
C GLN A 99 11.41 -15.93 -25.84
N ASP A 100 12.01 -15.62 -24.71
CA ASP A 100 12.11 -14.26 -24.19
C ASP A 100 13.38 -14.13 -23.35
N SER A 101 13.86 -12.91 -23.14
CA SER A 101 15.05 -12.63 -22.33
C SER A 101 14.90 -11.36 -21.53
N ARG A 102 15.73 -11.24 -20.50
CA ARG A 102 15.85 -10.04 -19.67
C ARG A 102 16.10 -8.79 -20.53
N ASP A 103 17.06 -8.88 -21.43
CA ASP A 103 17.45 -7.72 -22.25
C ASP A 103 16.39 -7.36 -23.28
N ALA A 104 15.72 -8.35 -23.88
CA ALA A 104 14.58 -8.09 -24.74
C ALA A 104 13.46 -7.36 -23.99
N PHE A 105 13.15 -7.79 -22.77
CA PHE A 105 12.11 -7.16 -21.98
C PHE A 105 12.51 -5.74 -21.53
N TYR A 106 13.75 -5.55 -21.07
CA TYR A 106 14.27 -4.23 -20.72
C TYR A 106 14.20 -3.26 -21.89
N ASN A 107 14.72 -3.65 -23.06
CA ASN A 107 14.74 -2.82 -24.26
C ASN A 107 13.32 -2.46 -24.72
N ASP A 108 12.38 -3.40 -24.64
CA ASP A 108 10.98 -3.14 -24.97
C ASP A 108 10.35 -2.11 -24.03
N MET A 109 10.60 -2.21 -22.72
CA MET A 109 10.11 -1.23 -21.73
C MET A 109 10.68 0.16 -21.99
N MET A 110 11.99 0.27 -22.25
CA MET A 110 12.63 1.55 -22.58
C MET A 110 12.08 2.14 -23.88
N LYS A 111 11.86 1.31 -24.90
CA LYS A 111 11.29 1.73 -26.19
C LYS A 111 9.83 2.22 -26.05
N VAL A 112 8.98 1.45 -25.35
CA VAL A 112 7.56 1.80 -25.16
C VAL A 112 7.41 3.08 -24.35
N SER A 113 8.28 3.32 -23.37
CA SER A 113 8.30 4.56 -22.60
C SER A 113 8.84 5.77 -23.37
N ALA A 114 9.32 5.57 -24.62
CA ALA A 114 10.04 6.58 -25.40
C ALA A 114 11.22 7.20 -24.61
N GLY A 115 11.94 6.37 -23.87
CA GLY A 115 13.09 6.78 -23.06
C GLY A 115 12.75 7.53 -21.77
N ARG A 116 11.48 7.63 -21.39
CA ARG A 116 11.05 8.31 -20.15
C ARG A 116 11.06 7.43 -18.91
N ALA A 117 11.16 6.11 -19.06
CA ALA A 117 11.31 5.21 -17.92
C ALA A 117 12.71 5.41 -17.30
N ASP A 118 12.76 5.34 -15.99
CA ASP A 118 14.03 5.32 -15.25
C ASP A 118 14.79 4.02 -15.59
N PRO A 119 16.03 4.11 -16.09
CA PRO A 119 16.81 2.93 -16.49
C PRO A 119 17.10 1.98 -15.32
N ASP A 120 17.43 2.51 -14.13
CA ASP A 120 17.79 1.71 -12.97
C ASP A 120 16.57 0.98 -12.40
N LEU A 121 15.43 1.65 -12.32
CA LEU A 121 14.17 1.02 -11.92
C LEU A 121 13.72 -0.02 -12.95
N THR A 122 13.90 0.23 -14.23
CA THR A 122 13.56 -0.73 -15.29
C THR A 122 14.46 -1.95 -15.22
N ALA A 123 15.76 -1.76 -14.97
CA ALA A 123 16.71 -2.84 -14.74
C ALA A 123 16.32 -3.68 -13.50
N ALA A 124 16.08 -3.01 -12.37
CA ALA A 124 15.67 -3.69 -11.13
C ALA A 124 14.38 -4.51 -11.32
N TYR A 125 13.41 -3.99 -12.06
CA TYR A 125 12.18 -4.73 -12.38
C TYR A 125 12.49 -5.96 -13.25
N THR A 126 13.18 -5.78 -14.36
CA THR A 126 13.46 -6.87 -15.31
C THR A 126 14.38 -7.94 -14.75
N ASP A 127 15.31 -7.58 -13.86
CA ASP A 127 16.21 -8.53 -13.20
C ASP A 127 15.46 -9.47 -12.24
N ASN A 128 14.39 -8.97 -11.58
CA ASN A 128 13.75 -9.70 -10.50
C ASN A 128 12.38 -10.30 -10.86
N ILE A 129 11.71 -9.84 -11.90
CA ILE A 129 10.30 -10.18 -12.12
C ILE A 129 10.04 -11.64 -12.43
N SER A 130 10.96 -12.34 -13.09
CA SER A 130 10.82 -13.79 -13.37
C SER A 130 10.78 -14.59 -12.08
N ALA A 131 11.79 -14.40 -11.22
CA ALA A 131 11.86 -15.06 -9.92
C ALA A 131 10.68 -14.67 -9.02
N CYS A 132 10.27 -13.39 -9.06
CA CYS A 132 9.10 -12.93 -8.33
C CYS A 132 7.81 -13.61 -8.81
N THR A 133 7.64 -13.79 -10.12
CA THR A 133 6.45 -14.46 -10.68
C THR A 133 6.39 -15.92 -10.28
N ASP A 134 7.51 -16.62 -10.34
CA ASP A 134 7.61 -18.02 -9.89
C ASP A 134 7.34 -18.14 -8.38
N TRP A 135 7.91 -17.23 -7.56
CA TRP A 135 7.64 -17.16 -6.12
C TRP A 135 6.17 -16.90 -5.79
N LEU A 136 5.49 -15.99 -6.51
CA LEU A 136 4.05 -15.74 -6.33
C LEU A 136 3.24 -17.01 -6.53
N GLN A 137 3.62 -17.85 -7.47
CA GLN A 137 2.94 -19.12 -7.71
C GLN A 137 3.29 -20.18 -6.66
N ASP A 138 4.57 -20.38 -6.41
CA ASP A 138 5.06 -21.53 -5.65
C ASP A 138 4.87 -21.33 -4.13
N GLU A 139 5.14 -20.12 -3.62
CA GLU A 139 5.13 -19.82 -2.19
C GLU A 139 3.83 -19.15 -1.74
N ILE A 140 3.27 -18.25 -2.57
CA ILE A 140 2.07 -17.49 -2.23
C ILE A 140 0.79 -18.21 -2.69
N GLY A 141 0.92 -19.13 -3.65
CA GLY A 141 -0.21 -19.90 -4.18
C GLY A 141 -1.09 -19.08 -5.13
N VAL A 142 -0.50 -18.08 -5.81
CA VAL A 142 -1.17 -17.37 -6.90
C VAL A 142 -1.31 -18.30 -8.08
N GLN A 143 -2.52 -18.40 -8.62
CA GLN A 143 -2.76 -19.16 -9.83
C GLN A 143 -2.75 -18.22 -11.04
N PHE A 144 -1.94 -18.54 -12.03
CA PHE A 144 -1.93 -17.86 -13.31
C PHE A 144 -2.69 -18.68 -14.36
N GLY A 145 -3.47 -17.99 -15.15
CA GLY A 145 -4.18 -18.58 -16.29
C GLY A 145 -3.29 -18.61 -17.55
N LYS A 146 -3.97 -18.67 -18.69
CA LYS A 146 -3.28 -18.63 -19.98
C LYS A 146 -2.45 -17.34 -20.11
N ILE A 147 -1.22 -17.47 -20.62
CA ILE A 147 -0.39 -16.31 -20.93
C ILE A 147 -1.09 -15.41 -21.94
N THR A 148 -1.11 -14.12 -21.66
CA THR A 148 -1.68 -13.11 -22.53
C THR A 148 -0.59 -12.33 -23.24
N MET A 149 -0.89 -11.91 -24.46
CA MET A 149 0.00 -11.06 -25.23
C MET A 149 0.02 -9.66 -24.64
N THR A 150 1.20 -9.09 -24.48
CA THR A 150 1.35 -7.65 -24.24
C THR A 150 0.96 -6.89 -25.50
N PRO A 151 0.36 -5.68 -25.39
CA PRO A 151 -0.07 -4.93 -26.56
C PRO A 151 1.11 -4.50 -27.45
N TRP A 152 2.28 -4.28 -26.85
CA TRP A 152 3.49 -3.85 -27.56
C TRP A 152 4.76 -4.17 -26.75
N PRO A 153 5.76 -4.88 -27.35
CA PRO A 153 5.59 -5.72 -28.54
C PRO A 153 4.59 -6.84 -28.26
N ARG A 154 4.02 -7.43 -29.31
CA ARG A 154 3.07 -8.54 -29.16
C ARG A 154 3.82 -9.83 -28.79
N LEU A 155 4.15 -9.95 -27.51
CA LEU A 155 4.81 -11.11 -26.95
C LEU A 155 4.05 -11.61 -25.71
N GLY A 156 4.03 -12.92 -25.51
CA GLY A 156 3.36 -13.57 -24.38
C GLY A 156 4.10 -13.35 -23.06
N ARG A 157 3.90 -12.18 -22.44
CA ARG A 157 4.50 -11.83 -21.14
C ARG A 157 3.48 -11.68 -20.01
N GLY A 158 2.19 -11.57 -20.35
CA GLY A 158 1.15 -11.31 -19.37
C GLY A 158 0.72 -12.57 -18.62
N HIS A 159 1.10 -12.70 -17.36
CA HIS A 159 0.67 -13.75 -16.44
C HIS A 159 -0.55 -13.24 -15.68
N ARG A 160 -1.75 -13.58 -16.16
CA ARG A 160 -2.98 -13.10 -15.56
C ARG A 160 -3.39 -13.95 -14.37
N THR A 161 -3.57 -13.34 -13.22
CA THR A 161 -4.07 -14.00 -12.03
C THR A 161 -5.51 -14.51 -12.23
N VAL A 162 -5.73 -15.77 -11.90
CA VAL A 162 -7.06 -16.40 -11.89
C VAL A 162 -7.63 -16.35 -10.48
N ALA A 163 -8.78 -15.70 -10.34
CA ALA A 163 -9.49 -15.59 -9.07
C ALA A 163 -11.01 -15.63 -9.33
N PRO A 164 -11.65 -16.81 -9.21
CA PRO A 164 -13.09 -16.95 -9.45
C PRO A 164 -13.90 -15.98 -8.59
N GLY A 165 -14.81 -15.24 -9.23
CA GLY A 165 -15.67 -14.25 -8.57
C GLY A 165 -15.00 -12.93 -8.21
N LEU A 166 -13.70 -12.75 -8.51
CA LEU A 166 -12.94 -11.54 -8.22
C LEU A 166 -12.25 -11.00 -9.49
N THR A 167 -11.79 -9.75 -9.43
CA THR A 167 -10.77 -9.29 -10.38
C THR A 167 -9.45 -10.02 -10.12
N GLY A 168 -8.60 -10.17 -11.13
CA GLY A 168 -7.29 -10.80 -10.92
C GLY A 168 -6.45 -10.06 -9.87
N GLY A 169 -6.52 -8.73 -9.85
CA GLY A 169 -5.81 -7.91 -8.84
C GLY A 169 -6.33 -8.14 -7.42
N ALA A 170 -7.65 -8.22 -7.23
CA ALA A 170 -8.24 -8.55 -5.94
C ALA A 170 -7.82 -9.96 -5.49
N GLY A 171 -7.80 -10.94 -6.42
CA GLY A 171 -7.32 -12.28 -6.14
C GLY A 171 -5.85 -12.33 -5.72
N LEU A 172 -4.98 -11.55 -6.37
CA LEU A 172 -3.58 -11.41 -5.98
C LEU A 172 -3.45 -10.86 -4.56
N VAL A 173 -4.14 -9.75 -4.26
CA VAL A 173 -4.13 -9.14 -2.92
C VAL A 173 -4.64 -10.13 -1.87
N GLN A 174 -5.72 -10.86 -2.15
CA GLN A 174 -6.26 -11.87 -1.25
C GLN A 174 -5.23 -12.97 -0.90
N LYS A 175 -4.48 -13.46 -1.90
CA LYS A 175 -3.43 -14.45 -1.68
C LYS A 175 -2.27 -13.90 -0.84
N LEU A 176 -1.84 -12.68 -1.10
CA LEU A 176 -0.80 -12.00 -0.31
C LEU A 176 -1.26 -11.78 1.13
N LEU A 177 -2.50 -11.35 1.37
CA LEU A 177 -3.08 -11.22 2.72
C LEU A 177 -3.14 -12.54 3.46
N ALA A 178 -3.53 -13.62 2.80
CA ALA A 178 -3.51 -14.95 3.40
C ALA A 178 -2.08 -15.37 3.81
N ALA A 179 -1.08 -15.04 3.00
CA ALA A 179 0.33 -15.30 3.30
C ALA A 179 0.85 -14.46 4.49
N VAL A 180 0.44 -13.19 4.58
CA VAL A 180 0.72 -12.29 5.73
C VAL A 180 0.08 -12.85 7.00
N LYS A 181 -1.20 -13.25 6.93
CA LYS A 181 -1.91 -13.84 8.06
C LYS A 181 -1.26 -15.14 8.53
N LYS A 182 -0.87 -16.02 7.59
CA LYS A 182 -0.17 -17.30 7.92
C LYS A 182 1.12 -17.07 8.71
N ARG A 183 1.79 -15.92 8.51
CA ARG A 183 3.03 -15.52 9.18
C ARG A 183 2.81 -14.70 10.44
N ASN A 184 1.55 -14.45 10.82
CA ASN A 184 1.19 -13.59 11.96
C ASN A 184 1.80 -12.18 11.87
N ILE A 185 1.99 -11.66 10.66
CA ILE A 185 2.47 -10.30 10.46
C ILE A 185 1.32 -9.33 10.78
N PRO A 186 1.49 -8.39 11.73
CA PRO A 186 0.45 -7.44 12.08
C PRO A 186 0.22 -6.43 10.96
N ILE A 187 -1.06 -6.15 10.68
CA ILE A 187 -1.48 -5.03 9.84
C ILE A 187 -2.25 -4.07 10.74
N PHE A 188 -1.79 -2.85 10.85
CA PHE A 188 -2.45 -1.77 11.57
C PHE A 188 -3.34 -1.01 10.60
N TYR A 189 -4.62 -1.34 10.60
CA TYR A 189 -5.63 -0.65 9.82
C TYR A 189 -6.05 0.66 10.48
N GLU A 190 -6.63 1.59 9.72
CA GLU A 190 -7.08 2.90 10.19
C GLU A 190 -5.96 3.77 10.79
N HIS A 191 -4.71 3.47 10.37
CA HIS A 191 -3.51 4.21 10.75
C HIS A 191 -2.98 4.99 9.54
N LYS A 192 -3.37 6.25 9.43
CA LYS A 192 -2.93 7.12 8.33
C LYS A 192 -1.51 7.62 8.60
N ALA A 193 -0.52 7.18 7.84
CA ALA A 193 0.82 7.73 7.89
C ALA A 193 0.79 9.21 7.49
N VAL A 194 1.29 10.08 8.37
CA VAL A 194 1.23 11.54 8.18
C VAL A 194 2.60 12.20 8.17
N GLN A 195 3.60 11.57 8.80
CA GLN A 195 4.95 12.12 8.90
C GLN A 195 5.99 11.02 9.08
N LEU A 196 7.15 11.15 8.45
CA LEU A 196 8.30 10.33 8.78
C LEU A 196 8.97 10.88 10.05
N ILE A 197 9.34 9.99 10.96
CA ILE A 197 10.14 10.32 12.13
C ILE A 197 11.59 10.26 11.71
N THR A 198 12.31 11.38 11.81
CA THR A 198 13.71 11.49 11.38
C THR A 198 14.63 11.82 12.54
N GLY A 199 15.84 11.30 12.51
CA GLY A 199 16.88 11.62 13.45
C GLY A 199 17.68 12.86 13.08
N LYS A 200 18.70 13.16 13.87
CA LYS A 200 19.52 14.39 13.72
C LYS A 200 20.29 14.46 12.41
N ARG A 201 20.59 13.33 11.76
CA ARG A 201 21.29 13.21 10.48
C ARG A 201 20.34 12.97 9.32
N ALA A 202 19.04 13.29 9.49
CA ALA A 202 17.96 13.05 8.54
C ALA A 202 17.72 11.55 8.21
N GLU A 203 18.29 10.62 8.99
CA GLU A 203 17.95 9.21 8.92
C GLU A 203 16.49 8.98 9.30
N VAL A 204 15.81 8.09 8.59
CA VAL A 204 14.43 7.72 8.88
C VAL A 204 14.42 6.70 10.01
N LEU A 205 13.83 7.08 11.15
CA LEU A 205 13.70 6.26 12.35
C LEU A 205 12.33 5.56 12.46
N GLY A 206 11.33 6.04 11.70
CA GLY A 206 9.98 5.51 11.79
C GLY A 206 8.94 6.36 11.09
N VAL A 207 7.70 6.18 11.48
CA VAL A 207 6.54 6.89 10.93
C VAL A 207 5.54 7.24 12.03
N LYS A 208 5.03 8.46 12.00
CA LYS A 208 3.90 8.92 12.81
C LYS A 208 2.61 8.69 12.03
N THR A 209 1.64 8.07 12.68
CA THR A 209 0.31 7.83 12.11
C THR A 209 -0.76 8.60 12.86
N LEU A 210 -1.85 8.89 12.19
CA LEU A 210 -3.05 9.48 12.74
C LEU A 210 -4.16 8.43 12.73
N THR A 211 -4.81 8.25 13.87
CA THR A 211 -6.00 7.43 14.08
C THR A 211 -7.14 8.29 14.62
N ASP A 212 -8.32 7.74 14.80
CA ASP A 212 -9.44 8.45 15.45
C ASP A 212 -9.15 8.79 16.93
N ASP A 213 -8.28 8.00 17.60
CA ASP A 213 -7.87 8.21 19.00
C ASP A 213 -6.64 9.11 19.15
N GLY A 214 -6.06 9.61 18.06
CA GLY A 214 -4.89 10.48 18.08
C GLY A 214 -3.68 9.91 17.34
N TYR A 215 -2.49 10.38 17.72
CA TYR A 215 -1.26 9.99 17.06
C TYR A 215 -0.65 8.73 17.67
N VAL A 216 -0.10 7.88 16.78
CA VAL A 216 0.65 6.67 17.16
C VAL A 216 1.97 6.66 16.41
N ASP A 217 3.06 6.45 17.14
CA ASP A 217 4.41 6.41 16.59
C ASP A 217 4.87 4.96 16.36
N PHE A 218 5.43 4.69 15.20
CA PHE A 218 6.04 3.42 14.83
C PHE A 218 7.51 3.63 14.52
N TYR A 219 8.39 2.89 15.18
CA TYR A 219 9.82 2.96 14.98
C TYR A 219 10.36 1.73 14.27
N ALA A 220 11.31 1.93 13.33
CA ALA A 220 11.95 0.87 12.56
C ALA A 220 13.46 1.03 12.58
N LYS A 221 14.19 0.02 13.04
CA LYS A 221 15.65 0.07 13.05
C LYS A 221 16.30 -0.31 11.72
N GLY A 222 15.60 -1.07 10.88
CA GLY A 222 16.08 -1.53 9.56
C GLY A 222 15.59 -0.67 8.40
N GLY A 223 14.41 -0.05 8.54
CA GLY A 223 13.90 0.88 7.52
C GLY A 223 12.39 0.93 7.39
N VAL A 224 11.94 1.92 6.63
CA VAL A 224 10.52 2.17 6.32
C VAL A 224 10.34 2.13 4.81
N LEU A 225 9.50 1.21 4.32
CA LEU A 225 9.08 1.19 2.92
C LEU A 225 7.84 2.05 2.72
N ILE A 226 7.89 3.00 1.80
CA ILE A 226 6.74 3.77 1.36
C ILE A 226 6.10 3.04 0.16
N ALA A 227 4.98 2.35 0.41
CA ALA A 227 4.22 1.57 -0.58
C ALA A 227 2.78 2.10 -0.71
N THR A 228 2.60 3.41 -0.55
CA THR A 228 1.30 4.09 -0.46
C THR A 228 0.54 4.19 -1.78
N GLY A 229 1.12 3.77 -2.88
CA GLY A 229 0.54 3.91 -4.21
C GLY A 229 0.66 5.33 -4.76
N GLY A 230 -0.20 5.65 -5.72
CA GLY A 230 -0.23 6.96 -6.36
C GLY A 230 -1.21 7.94 -5.70
N PHE A 231 -1.23 9.16 -6.22
CA PHE A 231 -2.09 10.25 -5.74
C PHE A 231 -3.30 10.54 -6.66
N SER A 232 -3.60 9.66 -7.59
CA SER A 232 -4.66 9.89 -8.60
C SER A 232 -6.05 10.16 -8.00
N ALA A 233 -6.34 9.64 -6.81
CA ALA A 233 -7.59 9.88 -6.10
C ALA A 233 -7.56 11.12 -5.18
N ASN A 234 -6.52 11.93 -5.23
CA ASN A 234 -6.42 13.21 -4.53
C ASN A 234 -6.59 14.37 -5.52
N PRO A 235 -7.78 15.04 -5.56
CA PRO A 235 -8.06 16.09 -6.52
C PRO A 235 -7.07 17.27 -6.44
N GLU A 236 -6.71 17.67 -5.23
CA GLU A 236 -5.76 18.77 -5.01
C GLU A 236 -4.38 18.48 -5.62
N MET A 237 -3.86 17.27 -5.39
CA MET A 237 -2.58 16.87 -5.96
C MET A 237 -2.66 16.68 -7.48
N THR A 238 -3.77 16.12 -7.99
CA THR A 238 -3.94 15.94 -9.44
C THR A 238 -4.05 17.28 -10.14
N ASP A 239 -4.76 18.25 -9.59
CA ASP A 239 -4.85 19.61 -10.15
C ASP A 239 -3.50 20.33 -10.12
N LYS A 240 -2.75 20.18 -9.03
CA LYS A 240 -1.44 20.81 -8.85
C LYS A 240 -0.37 20.23 -9.79
N TYR A 241 -0.30 18.91 -9.96
CA TYR A 241 0.81 18.24 -10.63
C TYR A 241 0.50 17.75 -12.05
N ILE A 242 -0.77 17.58 -12.39
CA ILE A 242 -1.20 17.09 -13.71
C ILE A 242 -1.95 18.20 -14.48
N GLY A 243 -2.78 18.98 -13.79
CA GLY A 243 -3.57 20.07 -14.34
C GLY A 243 -5.03 20.01 -13.96
N GLY A 244 -5.70 21.15 -13.88
CA GLY A 244 -7.08 21.31 -13.37
C GLY A 244 -8.19 20.57 -14.13
N TRP A 245 -7.86 19.82 -15.17
CA TRP A 245 -8.76 18.90 -15.86
C TRP A 245 -8.77 17.50 -15.25
N ALA A 246 -7.66 17.11 -14.59
CA ALA A 246 -7.45 15.74 -14.13
C ALA A 246 -8.37 15.37 -12.96
N SER A 247 -8.70 16.34 -12.08
CA SER A 247 -9.64 16.12 -10.96
C SER A 247 -11.08 15.87 -11.41
N ARG A 248 -11.40 16.18 -12.69
CA ARG A 248 -12.74 15.92 -13.28
C ARG A 248 -12.89 14.50 -13.81
N LEU A 249 -11.81 13.72 -13.85
CA LEU A 249 -11.85 12.34 -14.31
C LEU A 249 -12.43 11.44 -13.22
N ALA A 250 -13.21 10.45 -13.63
CA ALA A 250 -13.64 9.38 -12.73
C ALA A 250 -12.45 8.48 -12.43
N ILE A 251 -11.90 8.62 -11.23
CA ILE A 251 -10.77 7.83 -10.75
C ILE A 251 -11.29 6.68 -9.90
N ARG A 252 -10.76 5.48 -10.13
CA ARG A 252 -10.98 4.31 -9.27
C ARG A 252 -9.70 4.00 -8.51
N GLY A 253 -9.89 3.61 -7.26
CA GLY A 253 -8.78 3.34 -6.34
C GLY A 253 -8.44 4.54 -5.45
N SER A 254 -7.34 4.44 -4.77
CA SER A 254 -6.91 5.44 -3.78
C SER A 254 -5.91 6.43 -4.35
#